data_6361197bba29a91267b5813b4e4df70e
#
_entry.id   6361197bba29a91267b5813b4e4df70e
#
_cell.length_a   1.000
_cell.length_b   1.000
_cell.length_c   1.000
_cell.angle_alpha   90.00
_cell.angle_beta   90.00
_cell.angle_gamma   90.00
#
_symmetry.space_group_name_H-M   'P 1'
#
loop_
_entity.id
_entity.type
_entity.pdbx_description
1 polymer ?
#
loop_
_entity_poly.entity_id
_entity_poly.type
_entity_poly.pdbx_seq_one_letter_code
_entity_poly.pdbx_strand_id
1 'polypeptide(L)'
;MANTVCTAVVLIPPRDVWPPIQAIRAEHDRHYRRWMPHITLLYPFRPRDDWAAVLEPLCDACARIEPFEVRLSAFGRFRHRGSQTLWLAPEPKARLVALQTALWRAVPGCDDTRQHSGGFAPHLSVGQAPDAQAEALLARLGAGWEPNTFLASEVQLIWRNEPPDDAFRVGERIELATAPDSPPNGKGKPNG
;
A
#
# COMPACT_ATOMS: atom_id res chain seq x y z
N MET A 1 -13.77 17.93 -8.89
CA MET A 1 -12.36 17.82 -9.30
C MET A 1 -12.15 16.48 -10.00
N ALA A 2 -11.44 16.45 -11.13
CA ALA A 2 -11.12 15.21 -11.85
C ALA A 2 -9.94 14.49 -11.19
N ASN A 3 -9.94 13.16 -11.20
CA ASN A 3 -8.79 12.36 -10.73
C ASN A 3 -7.73 12.27 -11.85
N THR A 4 -6.49 12.00 -11.44
CA THR A 4 -5.37 11.79 -12.38
C THR A 4 -4.63 10.49 -12.06
N VAL A 5 -4.12 9.83 -13.10
CA VAL A 5 -3.24 8.65 -12.98
C VAL A 5 -1.79 9.02 -12.58
N CYS A 6 -1.52 10.31 -12.35
CA CYS A 6 -0.22 10.80 -11.91
C CYS A 6 -0.08 10.89 -10.39
N THR A 7 -1.13 10.59 -9.64
CA THR A 7 -1.14 10.64 -8.17
C THR A 7 -1.86 9.42 -7.58
N ALA A 8 -1.47 9.04 -6.37
CA ALA A 8 -2.11 7.96 -5.62
C ALA A 8 -1.95 8.17 -4.11
N VAL A 9 -2.85 7.56 -3.33
CA VAL A 9 -2.64 7.32 -1.90
C VAL A 9 -2.26 5.86 -1.73
N VAL A 10 -1.14 5.62 -1.08
CA VAL A 10 -0.54 4.29 -0.93
C VAL A 10 -0.06 4.04 0.50
N LEU A 11 0.18 2.77 0.81
CA LEU A 11 0.94 2.36 1.97
C LEU A 11 2.25 1.75 1.46
N ILE A 12 3.38 2.35 1.83
CA ILE A 12 4.71 1.92 1.41
C ILE A 12 5.37 1.18 2.57
N PRO A 13 5.77 -0.09 2.40
CA PRO A 13 6.57 -0.78 3.41
C PRO A 13 7.88 -0.02 3.70
N PRO A 14 8.43 -0.09 4.91
CA PRO A 14 9.74 0.49 5.21
C PRO A 14 10.85 -0.17 4.36
N ARG A 15 11.97 0.56 4.19
CA ARG A 15 13.03 0.20 3.24
C ARG A 15 13.74 -1.11 3.55
N ASP A 16 13.80 -1.50 4.81
CA ASP A 16 14.46 -2.73 5.28
C ASP A 16 13.77 -4.01 4.78
N VAL A 17 12.46 -3.96 4.52
CA VAL A 17 11.72 -5.12 3.95
C VAL A 17 11.70 -5.14 2.41
N TRP A 18 12.26 -4.13 1.74
CA TRP A 18 12.25 -4.05 0.28
C TRP A 18 13.14 -5.07 -0.44
N PRO A 19 14.33 -5.45 0.04
CA PRO A 19 15.27 -6.25 -0.75
C PRO A 19 14.67 -7.51 -1.38
N PRO A 20 13.99 -8.42 -0.67
CA PRO A 20 13.39 -9.59 -1.29
C PRO A 20 12.23 -9.25 -2.25
N ILE A 21 11.44 -8.21 -1.96
CA ILE A 21 10.36 -7.75 -2.83
C ILE A 21 10.94 -7.20 -4.14
N GLN A 22 11.98 -6.36 -4.03
CA GLN A 22 12.63 -5.74 -5.19
C GLN A 22 13.40 -6.75 -6.04
N ALA A 23 13.94 -7.82 -5.46
CA ALA A 23 14.55 -8.91 -6.21
C ALA A 23 13.55 -9.55 -7.17
N ILE A 24 12.35 -9.87 -6.70
CA ILE A 24 11.27 -10.41 -7.55
C ILE A 24 10.83 -9.38 -8.59
N ARG A 25 10.61 -8.12 -8.17
CA ARG A 25 10.14 -7.07 -9.06
C ARG A 25 11.13 -6.73 -10.18
N ALA A 26 12.42 -6.76 -9.89
CA ALA A 26 13.46 -6.50 -10.89
C ALA A 26 13.41 -7.48 -12.08
N GLU A 27 12.99 -8.74 -11.83
CA GLU A 27 12.89 -9.77 -12.85
C GLU A 27 11.52 -9.80 -13.55
N HIS A 28 10.45 -9.47 -12.82
CA HIS A 28 9.10 -9.80 -13.26
C HIS A 28 8.15 -8.59 -13.37
N ASP A 29 8.53 -7.39 -12.87
CA ASP A 29 7.66 -6.23 -12.89
C ASP A 29 8.08 -5.21 -13.95
N ARG A 30 7.32 -5.15 -15.05
CA ARG A 30 7.51 -4.15 -16.11
C ARG A 30 7.41 -2.69 -15.60
N HIS A 31 6.80 -2.48 -14.43
CA HIS A 31 6.65 -1.18 -13.80
C HIS A 31 7.65 -0.93 -12.66
N TYR A 32 8.68 -1.79 -12.52
CA TYR A 32 9.70 -1.72 -11.48
C TYR A 32 10.32 -0.33 -11.32
N ARG A 33 10.63 0.34 -12.43
CA ARG A 33 11.26 1.68 -12.41
C ARG A 33 10.27 2.81 -12.13
N ARG A 34 8.97 2.58 -12.40
CA ARG A 34 7.92 3.59 -12.22
C ARG A 34 7.42 3.65 -10.78
N TRP A 35 7.23 2.52 -10.16
CA TRP A 35 6.65 2.39 -8.84
C TRP A 35 7.64 1.82 -7.83
N MET A 36 7.63 2.34 -6.60
CA MET A 36 8.21 1.66 -5.44
C MET A 36 7.29 0.51 -4.97
N PRO A 37 7.77 -0.43 -4.11
CA PRO A 37 6.89 -1.38 -3.41
C PRO A 37 5.81 -0.64 -2.63
N HIS A 38 4.54 -0.97 -2.86
CA HIS A 38 3.41 -0.29 -2.22
C HIS A 38 2.14 -1.15 -2.26
N ILE A 39 1.20 -0.82 -1.37
CA ILE A 39 -0.19 -1.24 -1.40
C ILE A 39 -1.01 -0.01 -1.80
N THR A 40 -1.68 -0.06 -2.94
CA THR A 40 -2.52 1.04 -3.42
C THR A 40 -3.79 1.11 -2.57
N LEU A 41 -4.10 2.31 -2.05
CA LEU A 41 -5.32 2.57 -1.28
C LEU A 41 -6.34 3.36 -2.10
N LEU A 42 -5.92 4.48 -2.73
CA LEU A 42 -6.75 5.27 -3.64
C LEU A 42 -5.98 5.56 -4.93
N TYR A 43 -6.53 5.18 -6.09
CA TYR A 43 -5.94 5.42 -7.41
C TYR A 43 -6.99 5.21 -8.51
N PRO A 44 -7.11 6.10 -9.51
CA PRO A 44 -6.47 7.42 -9.61
C PRO A 44 -6.84 8.35 -8.44
N PHE A 45 -6.01 9.39 -8.20
CA PHE A 45 -6.26 10.30 -7.10
C PHE A 45 -6.31 11.77 -7.55
N ARG A 46 -6.52 12.71 -6.63
CA ARG A 46 -6.59 14.15 -6.90
C ARG A 46 -5.26 14.68 -7.44
N PRO A 47 -5.25 15.59 -8.42
CA PRO A 47 -4.05 16.28 -8.87
C PRO A 47 -3.26 16.87 -7.71
N ARG A 48 -1.94 16.97 -7.86
CA ARG A 48 -1.06 17.48 -6.81
C ARG A 48 -1.43 18.88 -6.33
N ASP A 49 -1.87 19.73 -7.25
CA ASP A 49 -2.26 21.12 -6.95
C ASP A 49 -3.54 21.18 -6.08
N ASP A 50 -4.34 20.13 -6.05
CA ASP A 50 -5.54 20.01 -5.23
C ASP A 50 -5.29 19.39 -3.84
N TRP A 51 -4.05 18.99 -3.52
CA TRP A 51 -3.76 18.26 -2.28
C TRP A 51 -4.05 19.08 -1.01
N ALA A 52 -3.84 20.40 -1.05
CA ALA A 52 -4.16 21.27 0.08
C ALA A 52 -5.63 21.10 0.55
N ALA A 53 -6.56 20.86 -0.37
CA ALA A 53 -7.97 20.68 -0.05
C ALA A 53 -8.33 19.29 0.51
N VAL A 54 -7.46 18.28 0.34
CA VAL A 54 -7.74 16.90 0.76
C VAL A 54 -6.86 16.43 1.91
N LEU A 55 -5.78 17.15 2.24
CA LEU A 55 -4.86 16.76 3.31
C LEU A 55 -5.54 16.72 4.68
N GLU A 56 -6.25 17.76 5.07
CA GLU A 56 -6.95 17.82 6.37
C GLU A 56 -7.94 16.65 6.54
N PRO A 57 -8.88 16.38 5.60
CA PRO A 57 -9.76 15.23 5.69
C PRO A 57 -9.03 13.88 5.77
N LEU A 58 -7.91 13.72 5.06
CA LEU A 58 -7.11 12.50 5.12
C LEU A 58 -6.40 12.35 6.46
N CYS A 59 -5.83 13.44 7.00
CA CYS A 59 -5.22 13.46 8.33
C CYS A 59 -6.24 13.06 9.41
N ASP A 60 -7.44 13.63 9.37
CA ASP A 60 -8.53 13.31 10.29
C ASP A 60 -8.95 11.83 10.21
N ALA A 61 -8.98 11.27 9.02
CA ALA A 61 -9.27 9.85 8.82
C ALA A 61 -8.17 8.96 9.38
N CYS A 62 -6.91 9.29 9.12
CA CYS A 62 -5.74 8.56 9.59
C CYS A 62 -5.58 8.62 11.11
N ALA A 63 -5.82 9.78 11.73
CA ALA A 63 -5.72 9.97 13.18
C ALA A 63 -6.67 9.08 14.01
N ARG A 64 -7.65 8.45 13.38
CA ARG A 64 -8.61 7.52 14.02
C ARG A 64 -8.25 6.05 13.84
N ILE A 65 -7.13 5.75 13.19
CA ILE A 65 -6.70 4.39 12.86
C ILE A 65 -5.37 4.12 13.56
N GLU A 66 -5.37 3.22 14.52
CA GLU A 66 -4.14 2.79 15.18
C GLU A 66 -3.20 2.11 14.20
N PRO A 67 -1.88 2.33 14.32
CA PRO A 67 -0.88 1.56 13.59
C PRO A 67 -1.10 0.05 13.77
N PHE A 68 -0.78 -0.73 12.75
CA PHE A 68 -0.95 -2.17 12.79
C PHE A 68 0.12 -2.90 11.98
N GLU A 69 0.43 -4.10 12.42
CA GLU A 69 1.35 -4.96 11.68
C GLU A 69 0.70 -5.46 10.38
N VAL A 70 1.49 -5.41 9.30
CA VAL A 70 1.15 -5.99 8.01
C VAL A 70 2.14 -7.10 7.70
N ARG A 71 1.64 -8.29 7.44
CA ARG A 71 2.42 -9.46 7.06
C ARG A 71 2.20 -9.78 5.58
N LEU A 72 3.28 -9.95 4.85
CA LEU A 72 3.30 -10.38 3.45
C LEU A 72 3.71 -11.86 3.41
N SER A 73 2.72 -12.77 3.44
CA SER A 73 2.99 -14.21 3.67
C SER A 73 2.72 -15.10 2.46
N ALA A 74 1.89 -14.66 1.54
CA ALA A 74 1.45 -15.49 0.42
C ALA A 74 1.41 -14.70 -0.88
N PHE A 75 1.49 -15.41 -1.99
CA PHE A 75 1.28 -14.84 -3.31
C PHE A 75 -0.16 -15.04 -3.78
N GLY A 76 -0.62 -14.09 -4.59
CA GLY A 76 -1.87 -14.17 -5.32
C GLY A 76 -1.72 -13.67 -6.74
N ARG A 77 -2.82 -13.69 -7.48
CA ARG A 77 -2.84 -13.24 -8.88
C ARG A 77 -4.16 -12.60 -9.26
N PHE A 78 -4.07 -11.61 -10.13
CA PHE A 78 -5.21 -11.10 -10.90
C PHE A 78 -5.07 -11.55 -12.35
N ARG A 79 -6.15 -12.09 -12.91
CA ARG A 79 -6.18 -12.55 -14.29
C ARG A 79 -6.61 -11.41 -15.21
N HIS A 80 -5.86 -11.21 -16.29
CA HIS A 80 -6.17 -10.30 -17.37
C HIS A 80 -6.23 -11.09 -18.69
N ARG A 81 -6.57 -10.45 -19.79
CA ARG A 81 -6.53 -11.12 -21.09
C ARG A 81 -5.08 -11.42 -21.49
N GLY A 82 -4.70 -12.70 -21.48
CA GLY A 82 -3.37 -13.19 -21.89
C GLY A 82 -2.24 -13.01 -20.90
N SER A 83 -2.49 -12.41 -19.72
CA SER A 83 -1.47 -12.21 -18.70
C SER A 83 -2.08 -12.18 -17.29
N GLN A 84 -1.22 -12.29 -16.29
CA GLN A 84 -1.62 -12.20 -14.88
C GLN A 84 -0.71 -11.23 -14.15
N THR A 85 -1.30 -10.43 -13.25
CA THR A 85 -0.54 -9.65 -12.27
C THR A 85 -0.33 -10.50 -11.03
N LEU A 86 0.93 -10.67 -10.63
CA LEU A 86 1.33 -11.39 -9.43
C LEU A 86 1.54 -10.39 -8.29
N TRP A 87 1.09 -10.76 -7.11
CA TRP A 87 1.15 -9.88 -5.94
C TRP A 87 1.34 -10.66 -4.64
N LEU A 88 1.89 -9.99 -3.64
CA LEU A 88 1.93 -10.45 -2.25
C LEU A 88 0.64 -10.05 -1.55
N ALA A 89 0.07 -11.00 -0.79
CA ALA A 89 -1.13 -10.81 0.02
C ALA A 89 -0.78 -10.16 1.36
N PRO A 90 -1.18 -8.90 1.58
CA PRO A 90 -0.97 -8.27 2.87
C PRO A 90 -2.10 -8.66 3.85
N GLU A 91 -1.71 -9.10 5.03
CA GLU A 91 -2.60 -9.45 6.13
C GLU A 91 -2.29 -8.60 7.37
N PRO A 92 -3.30 -8.21 8.18
CA PRO A 92 -4.71 -8.62 8.10
C PRO A 92 -5.49 -7.79 7.07
N LYS A 93 -6.13 -8.45 6.12
CA LYS A 93 -6.94 -7.81 5.07
C LYS A 93 -8.00 -6.86 5.63
N ALA A 94 -8.64 -7.22 6.72
CA ALA A 94 -9.70 -6.42 7.33
C ALA A 94 -9.22 -5.02 7.76
N ARG A 95 -8.01 -4.89 8.31
CA ARG A 95 -7.42 -3.59 8.72
C ARG A 95 -7.13 -2.71 7.51
N LEU A 96 -6.59 -3.30 6.44
CA LEU A 96 -6.32 -2.59 5.18
C LEU A 96 -7.61 -2.13 4.49
N VAL A 97 -8.66 -2.96 4.51
CA VAL A 97 -9.99 -2.58 3.99
C VAL A 97 -10.60 -1.45 4.83
N ALA A 98 -10.45 -1.49 6.16
CA ALA A 98 -10.92 -0.42 7.04
C ALA A 98 -10.18 0.90 6.77
N LEU A 99 -8.84 0.85 6.65
CA LEU A 99 -8.02 2.01 6.28
C LEU A 99 -8.45 2.60 4.95
N GLN A 100 -8.52 1.79 3.89
CA GLN A 100 -8.95 2.22 2.56
C GLN A 100 -10.35 2.85 2.60
N THR A 101 -11.28 2.25 3.35
CA THR A 101 -12.65 2.73 3.47
C THR A 101 -12.71 4.10 4.18
N ALA A 102 -11.90 4.31 5.21
CA ALA A 102 -11.81 5.59 5.91
C ALA A 102 -11.30 6.69 4.98
N LEU A 103 -10.21 6.42 4.26
CA LEU A 103 -9.62 7.37 3.29
C LEU A 103 -10.58 7.67 2.12
N TRP A 104 -11.26 6.66 1.59
CA TRP A 104 -12.26 6.84 0.54
C TRP A 104 -13.44 7.70 1.00
N ARG A 105 -13.90 7.53 2.24
CA ARG A 105 -14.97 8.38 2.80
C ARG A 105 -14.53 9.80 3.02
N ALA A 106 -13.28 10.01 3.38
CA ALA A 106 -12.69 11.34 3.55
C ALA A 106 -12.56 12.10 2.23
N VAL A 107 -12.24 11.37 1.12
CA VAL A 107 -12.12 11.95 -0.23
C VAL A 107 -12.98 11.16 -1.22
N PRO A 108 -14.28 11.40 -1.29
CA PRO A 108 -15.18 10.69 -2.20
C PRO A 108 -14.81 10.87 -3.68
N GLY A 109 -15.18 9.89 -4.51
CA GLY A 109 -14.93 9.92 -5.95
C GLY A 109 -13.54 9.45 -6.38
N CYS A 110 -12.80 8.78 -5.47
CA CYS A 110 -11.54 8.08 -5.76
C CYS A 110 -11.74 6.58 -5.53
N ASP A 111 -12.72 5.97 -6.19
CA ASP A 111 -13.26 4.66 -5.87
C ASP A 111 -12.96 3.56 -6.91
N ASP A 112 -12.11 3.84 -7.90
CA ASP A 112 -11.77 2.86 -8.96
C ASP A 112 -11.23 1.55 -8.38
N THR A 113 -10.50 1.61 -7.26
CA THR A 113 -10.02 0.41 -6.54
C THR A 113 -11.14 -0.44 -5.95
N ARG A 114 -12.39 0.07 -5.89
CA ARG A 114 -13.57 -0.61 -5.35
C ARG A 114 -14.54 -1.11 -6.43
N GLN A 115 -14.34 -0.72 -7.69
CA GLN A 115 -15.23 -1.07 -8.81
C GLN A 115 -15.15 -2.55 -9.23
N HIS A 116 -14.26 -3.32 -8.64
CA HIS A 116 -14.19 -4.76 -8.88
C HIS A 116 -15.33 -5.49 -8.13
N SER A 117 -15.86 -6.55 -8.72
CA SER A 117 -16.98 -7.34 -8.19
C SER A 117 -16.78 -7.88 -6.77
N GLY A 118 -15.55 -7.94 -6.28
CA GLY A 118 -15.16 -8.33 -4.91
C GLY A 118 -14.85 -7.16 -3.97
N GLY A 119 -15.05 -5.91 -4.39
CA GLY A 119 -14.64 -4.71 -3.65
C GLY A 119 -13.13 -4.52 -3.63
N PHE A 120 -12.64 -3.74 -2.65
CA PHE A 120 -11.21 -3.50 -2.49
C PHE A 120 -10.45 -4.77 -2.07
N ALA A 121 -9.47 -5.15 -2.87
CA ALA A 121 -8.56 -6.28 -2.61
C ALA A 121 -7.14 -5.73 -2.37
N PRO A 122 -6.69 -5.57 -1.12
CA PRO A 122 -5.34 -5.09 -0.84
C PRO A 122 -4.31 -6.06 -1.38
N HIS A 123 -3.28 -5.53 -2.06
CA HIS A 123 -2.21 -6.30 -2.69
C HIS A 123 -0.97 -5.45 -2.88
N LEU A 124 0.20 -6.08 -2.85
CA LEU A 124 1.47 -5.50 -3.24
C LEU A 124 1.95 -6.20 -4.51
N SER A 125 1.87 -5.51 -5.65
CA SER A 125 2.27 -6.07 -6.94
C SER A 125 3.75 -6.36 -7.00
N VAL A 126 4.12 -7.56 -7.48
CA VAL A 126 5.51 -8.00 -7.62
C VAL A 126 5.90 -8.34 -9.06
N GLY A 127 4.94 -8.40 -9.97
CA GLY A 127 5.25 -8.67 -11.37
C GLY A 127 4.05 -9.04 -12.23
N GLN A 128 4.35 -9.35 -13.48
CA GLN A 128 3.39 -9.86 -14.46
C GLN A 128 3.97 -11.08 -15.16
N ALA A 129 3.12 -12.04 -15.48
CA ALA A 129 3.50 -13.22 -16.24
C ALA A 129 2.44 -13.57 -17.30
N PRO A 130 2.82 -14.17 -18.44
CA PRO A 130 1.87 -14.79 -19.37
C PRO A 130 1.06 -15.88 -18.66
N ASP A 131 -0.19 -16.10 -19.10
CA ASP A 131 -1.09 -17.10 -18.48
C ASP A 131 -0.45 -18.49 -18.36
N ALA A 132 0.27 -18.93 -19.40
CA ALA A 132 0.92 -20.23 -19.42
C ALA A 132 2.06 -20.40 -18.39
N GLN A 133 2.63 -19.31 -17.89
CA GLN A 133 3.80 -19.32 -16.99
C GLN A 133 3.44 -18.93 -15.55
N ALA A 134 2.30 -18.28 -15.35
CA ALA A 134 1.95 -17.65 -14.08
C ALA A 134 1.86 -18.64 -12.91
N GLU A 135 1.32 -19.84 -13.15
CA GLU A 135 1.16 -20.83 -12.08
C GLU A 135 2.51 -21.40 -11.63
N ALA A 136 3.36 -21.79 -12.58
CA ALA A 136 4.70 -22.30 -12.27
C ALA A 136 5.57 -21.24 -11.59
N LEU A 137 5.45 -19.97 -12.03
CA LEU A 137 6.15 -18.85 -11.40
C LEU A 137 5.67 -18.60 -9.97
N LEU A 138 4.36 -18.60 -9.73
CA LEU A 138 3.81 -18.46 -8.38
C LEU A 138 4.26 -19.58 -7.45
N ALA A 139 4.26 -20.83 -7.91
CA ALA A 139 4.73 -21.98 -7.13
C ALA A 139 6.23 -21.82 -6.75
N ARG A 140 7.05 -21.39 -7.71
CA ARG A 140 8.48 -21.15 -7.48
C ARG A 140 8.72 -20.01 -6.49
N LEU A 141 8.02 -18.88 -6.66
CA LEU A 141 8.14 -17.73 -5.75
C LEU A 141 7.66 -18.09 -4.35
N GLY A 142 6.53 -18.82 -4.24
CA GLY A 142 5.98 -19.23 -2.95
C GLY A 142 6.89 -20.20 -2.19
N ALA A 143 7.57 -21.11 -2.89
CA ALA A 143 8.50 -22.07 -2.26
C ALA A 143 9.75 -21.40 -1.67
N GLY A 144 10.18 -20.27 -2.22
CA GLY A 144 11.37 -19.53 -1.75
C GLY A 144 11.04 -18.29 -0.91
N TRP A 145 9.76 -18.00 -0.63
CA TRP A 145 9.37 -16.79 0.07
C TRP A 145 9.36 -16.95 1.59
N GLU A 146 10.14 -16.13 2.26
CA GLU A 146 10.04 -15.96 3.71
C GLU A 146 9.11 -14.79 4.02
N PRO A 147 8.06 -15.00 4.84
CA PRO A 147 7.11 -13.95 5.17
C PRO A 147 7.78 -12.74 5.83
N ASN A 148 7.49 -11.55 5.30
CA ASN A 148 7.93 -10.29 5.86
C ASN A 148 6.80 -9.60 6.63
N THR A 149 7.15 -8.95 7.74
CA THR A 149 6.22 -8.17 8.57
C THR A 149 6.76 -6.76 8.76
N PHE A 150 5.87 -5.78 8.73
CA PHE A 150 6.20 -4.38 8.99
C PHE A 150 5.05 -3.67 9.68
N LEU A 151 5.34 -2.57 10.38
CA LEU A 151 4.33 -1.72 11.00
C LEU A 151 3.81 -0.72 9.95
N ALA A 152 2.51 -0.75 9.70
CA ALA A 152 1.80 0.31 8.96
C ALA A 152 1.50 1.44 9.95
N SER A 153 2.28 2.51 9.92
CA SER A 153 2.16 3.67 10.80
C SER A 153 1.84 4.97 10.05
N GLU A 154 1.95 4.97 8.73
CA GLU A 154 1.67 6.14 7.89
C GLU A 154 1.11 5.69 6.52
N VAL A 155 0.43 6.59 5.84
CA VAL A 155 0.11 6.49 4.42
C VAL A 155 0.83 7.61 3.67
N GLN A 156 1.06 7.40 2.37
CA GLN A 156 1.78 8.35 1.54
C GLN A 156 0.92 8.80 0.36
N LEU A 157 0.94 10.11 0.10
CA LEU A 157 0.52 10.68 -1.18
C LEU A 157 1.72 10.68 -2.10
N ILE A 158 1.61 9.99 -3.21
CA ILE A 158 2.67 9.90 -4.21
C ILE A 158 2.24 10.56 -5.52
N TRP A 159 3.22 11.03 -6.26
CA TRP A 159 3.02 11.71 -7.53
C TRP A 159 4.13 11.40 -8.52
N ARG A 160 3.85 11.56 -9.80
CA ARG A 160 4.81 11.47 -10.90
C ARG A 160 4.55 12.53 -11.96
N ASN A 161 5.55 12.80 -12.77
CA ASN A 161 5.39 13.55 -14.00
C ASN A 161 4.88 12.64 -15.14
N GLU A 162 4.55 13.24 -16.27
CA GLU A 162 4.37 12.50 -17.50
C GLU A 162 5.74 12.03 -18.07
N PRO A 163 5.75 11.00 -18.94
CA PRO A 163 6.98 10.56 -19.58
C PRO A 163 7.78 11.71 -20.22
N PRO A 164 9.11 11.62 -20.24
CA PRO A 164 9.94 10.45 -19.89
C PRO A 164 10.23 10.26 -18.39
N ASP A 165 10.00 11.26 -17.54
CA ASP A 165 10.26 11.23 -16.10
C ASP A 165 8.96 10.90 -15.33
N ASP A 166 8.52 9.64 -15.44
CA ASP A 166 7.24 9.16 -14.89
C ASP A 166 7.38 8.30 -13.62
N ALA A 167 8.53 8.34 -12.94
CA ALA A 167 8.71 7.62 -11.69
C ALA A 167 7.96 8.29 -10.53
N PHE A 168 7.20 7.50 -9.78
CA PHE A 168 6.50 8.01 -8.60
C PHE A 168 7.46 8.40 -7.48
N ARG A 169 7.14 9.50 -6.82
CA ARG A 169 7.85 10.08 -5.69
C ARG A 169 6.89 10.31 -4.54
N VAL A 170 7.37 10.18 -3.33
CA VAL A 170 6.60 10.57 -2.13
C VAL A 170 6.54 12.09 -2.07
N GLY A 171 5.33 12.62 -1.98
CA GLY A 171 5.06 14.05 -1.77
C GLY A 171 4.70 14.34 -0.32
N GLU A 172 3.67 13.68 0.20
CA GLU A 172 3.22 13.86 1.57
C GLU A 172 3.20 12.54 2.34
N ARG A 173 3.33 12.62 3.67
CA ARG A 173 3.20 11.50 4.60
C ARG A 173 2.15 11.87 5.64
N ILE A 174 1.24 10.98 5.91
CA ILE A 174 0.17 11.17 6.89
C ILE A 174 0.27 10.03 7.88
N GLU A 175 0.60 10.35 9.12
CA GLU A 175 0.70 9.38 10.21
C GLU A 175 -0.68 8.84 10.58
N LEU A 176 -0.75 7.57 10.93
CA LEU A 176 -1.88 6.98 11.61
C LEU A 176 -1.87 7.45 13.08
N ALA A 177 -2.94 7.14 13.84
CA ALA A 177 -3.01 7.55 15.24
C ALA A 177 -1.72 7.21 15.99
N THR A 178 -1.16 8.18 16.72
CA THR A 178 -0.10 7.86 17.68
C THR A 178 -0.70 6.97 18.77
N ALA A 179 -0.05 5.83 19.05
CA ALA A 179 -0.43 5.04 20.21
C ALA A 179 -0.42 5.95 21.45
N PRO A 180 -1.47 5.91 22.30
CA PRO A 180 -1.43 6.68 23.54
C PRO A 180 -0.17 6.30 24.31
N ASP A 181 0.61 7.31 24.72
CA ASP A 181 1.79 7.11 25.55
C ASP A 181 1.42 6.18 26.71
N SER A 182 2.11 5.06 26.82
CA SER A 182 1.96 4.18 27.98
C SER A 182 2.18 5.02 29.24
N PRO A 183 1.28 4.98 30.25
CA PRO A 183 1.43 5.80 31.44
C PRO A 183 2.80 5.51 32.08
N PRO A 184 3.50 6.50 32.59
CA PRO A 184 4.82 6.33 33.18
C PRO A 184 4.71 5.30 34.30
N ASN A 185 5.52 4.25 34.19
CA ASN A 185 5.61 3.14 35.13
C ASN A 185 5.77 3.70 36.54
N GLY A 186 4.72 3.63 37.34
CA GLY A 186 4.70 4.16 38.69
C GLY A 186 5.83 3.54 39.51
N LYS A 187 6.84 4.34 39.77
CA LYS A 187 7.88 3.99 40.75
C LYS A 187 7.21 3.71 42.09
N GLY A 188 7.20 2.44 42.48
CA GLY A 188 6.80 2.03 43.80
C GLY A 188 7.58 2.83 44.84
N LYS A 189 6.89 3.48 45.77
CA LYS A 189 7.48 4.04 46.96
C LYS A 189 8.09 2.90 47.80
N PRO A 190 9.32 2.98 48.27
CA PRO A 190 9.77 2.10 49.31
C PRO A 190 9.08 2.50 50.61
N ASN A 191 8.34 1.57 51.23
CA ASN A 191 7.91 1.70 52.60
C ASN A 191 9.13 1.62 53.49
N GLY A 192 9.42 2.70 54.24
CA GLY A 192 10.23 2.72 55.44
C GLY A 192 9.42 2.34 56.67
#